data_403404cd87f997b910ce1d30a821e1c2
#
_entry.id   403404cd87f997b910ce1d30a821e1c2
#
_cell.length_a   1.000
_cell.length_b   1.000
_cell.length_c   1.000
_cell.angle_alpha   90.00
_cell.angle_beta   90.00
_cell.angle_gamma   90.00
#
_symmetry.space_group_name_H-M   'P 1'
#
loop_
_entity.id
_entity.type
_entity.pdbx_description
1 polymer ?
#
loop_
_entity_poly.entity_id
_entity_poly.type
_entity_poly.pdbx_seq_one_letter_code
_entity_poly.pdbx_strand_id
1 'polypeptide(L)'
;MLFRSQDLAVEPMEARFSDDGRFTIYPETVGCWFDTEAAKTAWLAAGVAETIVVPIQVTIPAVTAASLEATLYHDLLGAMTTRYTNSGENRCSNVRLCASRINEHILYPGDVFSYNEVVGKRTEEAGFLPAPAYVGVGEDSVKDELGGGACQVSSTLYCASIFAFLETIERTAHVYPVNYIQLGTDATVTIPEEGGNVMDMKFRNNKNYPIKIVAYTEETEEMKSLTVEIWGTLEETDYMPVEFDNTASYTWDLVYDRVIEPAYPNREGYKIKFETERFSFEDAMGAGRRTITHREVYNSAGEKVLDEILNPTISTGYAMDTYYYHN
;
A
#
# COMPACT_ATOMS: atom_id res chain seq x y z
N MET A 1 -8.31 59.25 -6.94
CA MET A 1 -8.10 57.80 -7.21
C MET A 1 -9.44 57.16 -6.96
N LEU A 2 -10.18 56.72 -8.03
CA LEU A 2 -11.45 56.04 -7.86
C LEU A 2 -11.13 54.54 -7.64
N PHE A 3 -11.19 54.07 -6.41
CA PHE A 3 -11.22 52.66 -6.13
C PHE A 3 -12.60 52.12 -6.50
N ARG A 4 -12.64 51.19 -7.44
CA ARG A 4 -13.85 50.40 -7.70
C ARG A 4 -13.92 49.34 -6.63
N SER A 5 -14.91 49.39 -5.74
CA SER A 5 -15.13 48.40 -4.67
C SER A 5 -15.25 46.98 -5.18
N GLN A 6 -15.63 46.79 -6.45
CA GLN A 6 -15.69 45.47 -7.10
C GLN A 6 -14.33 44.83 -7.34
N ASP A 7 -13.23 45.64 -7.37
CA ASP A 7 -11.86 45.13 -7.60
C ASP A 7 -11.22 44.55 -6.31
N LEU A 8 -11.88 44.72 -5.17
CA LEU A 8 -11.37 44.27 -3.86
C LEU A 8 -12.22 43.15 -3.23
N ALA A 9 -13.38 42.83 -3.80
CA ALA A 9 -14.19 41.72 -3.36
C ALA A 9 -13.66 40.42 -3.97
N VAL A 10 -13.43 39.41 -3.13
CA VAL A 10 -13.03 38.08 -3.53
C VAL A 10 -14.18 37.14 -3.17
N GLU A 11 -14.74 36.48 -4.16
CA GLU A 11 -15.76 35.44 -3.94
C GLU A 11 -15.14 34.20 -3.33
N PRO A 12 -15.75 33.62 -2.28
CA PRO A 12 -15.26 32.37 -1.72
C PRO A 12 -15.46 31.22 -2.72
N MET A 13 -14.45 30.35 -2.81
CA MET A 13 -14.56 29.10 -3.57
C MET A 13 -14.13 27.94 -2.68
N GLU A 14 -14.88 26.84 -2.74
CA GLU A 14 -14.54 25.59 -2.07
C GLU A 14 -13.30 24.94 -2.71
N ALA A 15 -12.49 24.28 -1.91
CA ALA A 15 -11.48 23.40 -2.45
C ALA A 15 -12.12 22.24 -3.20
N ARG A 16 -11.47 21.75 -4.24
CA ARG A 16 -11.97 20.65 -5.07
C ARG A 16 -10.84 19.83 -5.65
N PHE A 17 -11.14 18.58 -5.97
CA PHE A 17 -10.23 17.75 -6.76
C PHE A 17 -10.27 18.15 -8.24
N SER A 18 -9.16 17.85 -8.93
CA SER A 18 -9.13 17.92 -10.40
C SER A 18 -10.02 16.84 -11.00
N ASP A 19 -10.58 17.13 -12.19
CA ASP A 19 -11.44 16.20 -12.93
C ASP A 19 -10.63 15.20 -13.80
N ASP A 20 -9.30 15.21 -13.69
CA ASP A 20 -8.40 14.40 -14.52
C ASP A 20 -8.06 13.01 -13.94
N GLY A 21 -8.70 12.62 -12.83
CA GLY A 21 -8.47 11.37 -12.12
C GLY A 21 -7.16 11.30 -11.32
N ARG A 22 -6.39 12.42 -11.26
CA ARG A 22 -5.15 12.51 -10.49
C ARG A 22 -5.34 13.08 -9.09
N PHE A 23 -6.58 13.46 -8.75
CA PHE A 23 -6.91 13.99 -7.41
C PHE A 23 -6.03 15.19 -6.98
N THR A 24 -5.54 15.97 -7.95
CA THR A 24 -4.85 17.23 -7.64
C THR A 24 -5.83 18.15 -6.92
N ILE A 25 -5.44 18.66 -5.75
CA ILE A 25 -6.29 19.54 -4.98
C ILE A 25 -6.10 20.98 -5.47
N TYR A 26 -7.19 21.59 -5.95
CA TYR A 26 -7.26 23.02 -6.12
C TYR A 26 -7.70 23.64 -4.80
N PRO A 27 -6.85 24.46 -4.15
CA PRO A 27 -7.16 24.98 -2.82
C PRO A 27 -8.37 25.91 -2.86
N GLU A 28 -8.97 26.05 -1.71
CA GLU A 28 -10.05 27.01 -1.46
C GLU A 28 -9.58 28.45 -1.64
N THR A 29 -10.52 29.31 -1.97
CA THR A 29 -10.31 30.76 -1.95
C THR A 29 -11.14 31.37 -0.83
N VAL A 30 -10.46 32.00 0.12
CA VAL A 30 -11.15 32.75 1.19
C VAL A 30 -11.78 33.97 0.60
N GLY A 31 -13.11 34.07 0.76
CA GLY A 31 -13.85 35.24 0.33
C GLY A 31 -13.60 36.42 1.24
N CYS A 32 -13.50 37.61 0.67
CA CYS A 32 -13.46 38.84 1.45
C CYS A 32 -14.25 39.96 0.75
N TRP A 33 -14.95 40.74 1.54
CA TRP A 33 -15.66 41.92 1.09
C TRP A 33 -15.81 42.95 2.23
N PHE A 34 -16.20 44.15 1.89
CA PHE A 34 -16.54 45.20 2.87
C PHE A 34 -17.79 45.95 2.43
N ASP A 35 -18.51 46.51 3.40
CA ASP A 35 -19.67 47.32 3.13
C ASP A 35 -19.27 48.66 2.53
N THR A 36 -19.52 48.78 1.23
CA THR A 36 -19.12 49.95 0.45
C THR A 36 -19.88 51.23 0.85
N GLU A 37 -21.14 51.15 1.30
CA GLU A 37 -21.89 52.28 1.76
C GLU A 37 -21.46 52.77 3.16
N ALA A 38 -21.15 51.81 4.04
CA ALA A 38 -20.52 52.13 5.34
C ALA A 38 -19.15 52.76 5.15
N ALA A 39 -18.32 52.21 4.28
CA ALA A 39 -17.02 52.79 3.94
C ALA A 39 -17.11 54.20 3.35
N LYS A 40 -18.04 54.42 2.43
CA LYS A 40 -18.31 55.73 1.84
C LYS A 40 -18.79 56.75 2.88
N THR A 41 -19.68 56.34 3.77
CA THR A 41 -20.16 57.17 4.86
C THR A 41 -19.02 57.57 5.80
N ALA A 42 -18.19 56.61 6.21
CA ALA A 42 -17.03 56.89 7.05
C ALA A 42 -16.02 57.83 6.34
N TRP A 43 -15.80 57.65 5.04
CA TRP A 43 -14.91 58.52 4.24
C TRP A 43 -15.46 59.96 4.12
N LEU A 44 -16.76 60.12 3.88
CA LEU A 44 -17.39 61.45 3.79
C LEU A 44 -17.40 62.20 5.15
N ALA A 45 -17.38 61.47 6.26
CA ALA A 45 -17.37 62.03 7.58
C ALA A 45 -15.94 62.36 8.10
N ALA A 46 -14.91 61.78 7.46
CA ALA A 46 -13.51 61.96 7.88
C ALA A 46 -12.98 63.35 7.50
N GLY A 47 -12.13 63.91 8.37
CA GLY A 47 -11.38 65.14 8.12
C GLY A 47 -10.25 64.97 7.12
N VAL A 48 -9.65 66.07 6.69
CA VAL A 48 -8.49 66.04 5.77
C VAL A 48 -7.31 65.35 6.48
N ALA A 49 -6.74 64.33 5.82
CA ALA A 49 -5.64 63.48 6.30
C ALA A 49 -6.01 62.54 7.49
N GLU A 50 -7.27 62.33 7.76
CA GLU A 50 -7.74 61.35 8.73
C GLU A 50 -7.72 59.93 8.19
N THR A 51 -7.28 58.95 9.00
CA THR A 51 -7.29 57.54 8.63
C THR A 51 -8.64 56.94 8.98
N ILE A 52 -9.30 56.32 7.99
CA ILE A 52 -10.55 55.56 8.22
C ILE A 52 -10.23 54.05 8.21
N VAL A 53 -10.82 53.30 9.15
CA VAL A 53 -10.74 51.87 9.23
C VAL A 53 -12.05 51.29 8.69
N VAL A 54 -11.94 50.53 7.59
CA VAL A 54 -13.09 49.84 7.02
C VAL A 54 -12.99 48.36 7.41
N PRO A 55 -13.97 47.82 8.17
CA PRO A 55 -13.94 46.41 8.55
C PRO A 55 -14.17 45.53 7.33
N ILE A 56 -13.30 44.52 7.19
CA ILE A 56 -13.42 43.49 6.15
C ILE A 56 -14.21 42.31 6.74
N GLN A 57 -15.19 41.83 5.97
CA GLN A 57 -15.86 40.57 6.26
C GLN A 57 -15.14 39.43 5.49
N VAL A 58 -14.89 38.35 6.21
CA VAL A 58 -14.17 37.20 5.68
C VAL A 58 -15.11 36.00 5.68
N THR A 59 -15.21 35.29 4.53
CA THR A 59 -15.94 34.05 4.38
C THR A 59 -14.94 32.92 4.15
N ILE A 60 -14.83 32.01 5.11
CA ILE A 60 -14.00 30.82 5.00
C ILE A 60 -14.86 29.72 4.39
N PRO A 61 -14.44 29.08 3.26
CA PRO A 61 -15.12 27.93 2.70
C PRO A 61 -15.20 26.76 3.66
N ALA A 62 -16.26 25.96 3.59
CA ALA A 62 -16.45 24.80 4.45
C ALA A 62 -15.53 23.64 4.02
N VAL A 63 -15.28 23.49 2.71
CA VAL A 63 -14.36 22.50 2.16
C VAL A 63 -13.01 23.17 1.89
N THR A 64 -11.99 22.75 2.61
CA THR A 64 -10.62 23.23 2.49
C THR A 64 -9.72 22.18 1.85
N ALA A 65 -8.57 22.58 1.29
CA ALA A 65 -7.57 21.67 0.78
C ALA A 65 -7.17 20.62 1.82
N ALA A 66 -6.96 21.06 3.07
CA ALA A 66 -6.63 20.18 4.18
C ALA A 66 -7.74 19.15 4.49
N SER A 67 -9.02 19.56 4.39
CA SER A 67 -10.14 18.65 4.62
C SER A 67 -10.25 17.60 3.50
N LEU A 68 -10.01 17.98 2.25
CA LEU A 68 -9.98 17.03 1.13
C LEU A 68 -8.80 16.06 1.22
N GLU A 69 -7.61 16.56 1.54
CA GLU A 69 -6.42 15.72 1.74
C GLU A 69 -6.64 14.67 2.83
N ALA A 70 -7.27 15.08 3.93
CA ALA A 70 -7.62 14.17 5.02
C ALA A 70 -8.60 13.06 4.63
N THR A 71 -9.34 13.19 3.52
CA THR A 71 -10.27 12.14 3.06
C THR A 71 -9.61 11.07 2.19
N LEU A 72 -8.38 11.31 1.69
CA LEU A 72 -7.78 10.43 0.69
C LEU A 72 -7.08 9.19 1.28
N TYR A 73 -6.56 9.27 2.49
CA TYR A 73 -5.69 8.23 3.07
C TYR A 73 -6.02 7.97 4.54
N HIS A 74 -7.31 7.98 4.92
CA HIS A 74 -7.70 7.86 6.32
C HIS A 74 -8.08 6.42 6.72
N ASP A 75 -8.30 5.55 5.74
CA ASP A 75 -8.67 4.16 5.97
C ASP A 75 -7.50 3.21 5.71
N LEU A 76 -7.29 2.26 6.61
CA LEU A 76 -6.36 1.17 6.43
C LEU A 76 -7.02 0.08 5.58
N LEU A 77 -6.66 0.00 4.29
CA LEU A 77 -7.24 -0.95 3.35
C LEU A 77 -6.63 -2.35 3.47
N GLY A 78 -5.36 -2.44 3.80
CA GLY A 78 -4.65 -3.70 3.97
C GLY A 78 -3.32 -3.50 4.69
N ALA A 79 -2.88 -4.51 5.46
CA ALA A 79 -1.59 -4.47 6.12
C ALA A 79 -1.00 -5.87 6.28
N MET A 80 0.30 -5.93 6.43
CA MET A 80 1.03 -7.15 6.78
C MET A 80 2.27 -6.82 7.57
N THR A 81 2.54 -7.62 8.62
CA THR A 81 3.78 -7.55 9.38
C THR A 81 4.51 -8.88 9.26
N THR A 82 5.79 -8.85 8.95
CA THR A 82 6.67 -10.02 8.94
C THR A 82 7.86 -9.81 9.87
N ARG A 83 8.37 -10.90 10.46
CA ARG A 83 9.49 -10.86 11.41
C ARG A 83 10.80 -11.28 10.77
N TYR A 84 11.90 -10.63 11.18
CA TYR A 84 13.27 -10.97 10.78
C TYR A 84 14.25 -10.94 11.97
N THR A 85 13.76 -11.29 13.15
CA THR A 85 14.47 -11.18 14.46
C THR A 85 15.85 -11.83 14.44
N ASN A 86 15.99 -13.00 13.82
CA ASN A 86 17.25 -13.75 13.77
C ASN A 86 18.15 -13.37 12.58
N SER A 87 17.92 -12.23 11.94
CA SER A 87 18.70 -11.78 10.79
C SER A 87 19.97 -11.04 11.21
N GLY A 88 21.07 -11.28 10.45
CA GLY A 88 22.30 -10.50 10.58
C GLY A 88 22.12 -9.04 10.15
N GLU A 89 23.03 -8.16 10.57
CA GLU A 89 22.89 -6.71 10.38
C GLU A 89 22.80 -6.29 8.90
N ASN A 90 23.56 -6.93 8.01
CA ASN A 90 23.49 -6.64 6.56
C ASN A 90 22.07 -6.87 6.01
N ARG A 91 21.42 -7.99 6.42
CA ARG A 91 20.05 -8.28 6.02
C ARG A 91 19.07 -7.26 6.61
N CYS A 92 19.25 -6.89 7.88
CA CYS A 92 18.43 -5.85 8.51
C CYS A 92 18.57 -4.51 7.77
N SER A 93 19.79 -4.12 7.40
CA SER A 93 20.06 -2.91 6.62
C SER A 93 19.35 -2.95 5.25
N ASN A 94 19.41 -4.09 4.54
CA ASN A 94 18.72 -4.25 3.26
C ASN A 94 17.19 -4.16 3.39
N VAL A 95 16.61 -4.76 4.45
CA VAL A 95 15.16 -4.69 4.72
C VAL A 95 14.74 -3.24 4.98
N ARG A 96 15.47 -2.52 5.85
CA ARG A 96 15.23 -1.09 6.11
C ARG A 96 15.31 -0.25 4.83
N LEU A 97 16.32 -0.49 4.00
CA LEU A 97 16.52 0.23 2.74
C LEU A 97 15.37 -0.03 1.76
N CYS A 98 14.96 -1.29 1.56
CA CYS A 98 13.82 -1.61 0.72
C CYS A 98 12.52 -0.97 1.25
N ALA A 99 12.27 -1.08 2.56
CA ALA A 99 11.10 -0.47 3.19
C ALA A 99 11.07 1.04 2.98
N SER A 100 12.20 1.72 3.19
CA SER A 100 12.29 3.18 2.99
C SER A 100 12.02 3.62 1.56
N ARG A 101 12.35 2.79 0.56
CA ARG A 101 12.14 3.12 -0.86
C ARG A 101 10.69 2.98 -1.30
N ILE A 102 9.94 2.06 -0.69
CA ILE A 102 8.51 1.88 -0.99
C ILE A 102 7.61 2.75 -0.11
N ASN A 103 8.16 3.30 0.99
CA ASN A 103 7.40 4.14 1.91
C ASN A 103 6.93 5.45 1.27
N GLU A 104 5.72 5.90 1.63
CA GLU A 104 5.06 7.10 1.11
C GLU A 104 4.81 7.08 -0.41
N HIS A 105 4.86 5.91 -1.06
CA HIS A 105 4.56 5.79 -2.48
C HIS A 105 3.06 5.87 -2.72
N ILE A 106 2.65 6.80 -3.59
CA ILE A 106 1.26 7.04 -3.94
C ILE A 106 0.98 6.44 -5.32
N LEU A 107 -0.16 5.73 -5.43
CA LEU A 107 -0.69 5.20 -6.67
C LEU A 107 -2.07 5.80 -6.92
N TYR A 108 -2.23 6.46 -8.05
CA TYR A 108 -3.52 6.95 -8.51
C TYR A 108 -4.36 5.81 -9.12
N PRO A 109 -5.70 6.00 -9.27
CA PRO A 109 -6.54 5.01 -9.93
C PRO A 109 -5.98 4.57 -11.29
N GLY A 110 -5.82 3.26 -11.47
CA GLY A 110 -5.27 2.64 -12.68
C GLY A 110 -3.75 2.51 -12.73
N ASP A 111 -3.01 3.20 -11.86
CA ASP A 111 -1.55 3.09 -11.80
C ASP A 111 -1.11 1.68 -11.40
N VAL A 112 0.02 1.25 -11.95
CA VAL A 112 0.65 -0.03 -11.62
C VAL A 112 1.92 0.23 -10.82
N PHE A 113 1.98 -0.38 -9.64
CA PHE A 113 3.20 -0.45 -8.85
C PHE A 113 4.12 -1.54 -9.40
N SER A 114 5.41 -1.25 -9.52
CA SER A 114 6.48 -2.22 -9.79
C SER A 114 7.51 -2.15 -8.67
N TYR A 115 7.67 -3.26 -7.95
CA TYR A 115 8.63 -3.31 -6.86
C TYR A 115 10.06 -3.04 -7.34
N ASN A 116 10.42 -3.64 -8.48
CA ASN A 116 11.77 -3.48 -9.04
C ASN A 116 12.05 -2.06 -9.55
N GLU A 117 11.05 -1.37 -10.09
CA GLU A 117 11.21 0.03 -10.52
C GLU A 117 11.39 0.96 -9.31
N VAL A 118 10.61 0.76 -8.25
CA VAL A 118 10.64 1.63 -7.06
C VAL A 118 11.88 1.34 -6.20
N VAL A 119 12.20 0.08 -5.95
CA VAL A 119 13.36 -0.30 -5.12
C VAL A 119 14.67 -0.18 -5.91
N GLY A 120 14.64 -0.35 -7.21
CA GLY A 120 15.81 -0.25 -8.08
C GLY A 120 16.75 -1.47 -8.00
N LYS A 121 17.90 -1.38 -8.68
CA LYS A 121 18.94 -2.41 -8.69
C LYS A 121 19.57 -2.56 -7.30
N ARG A 122 19.88 -3.82 -6.94
CA ARG A 122 20.51 -4.16 -5.65
C ARG A 122 22.02 -4.16 -5.82
N THR A 123 22.64 -2.97 -5.85
CA THR A 123 24.07 -2.78 -5.97
C THR A 123 24.66 -2.16 -4.71
N GLU A 124 25.98 -2.25 -4.53
CA GLU A 124 26.70 -1.61 -3.41
C GLU A 124 26.56 -0.09 -3.47
N GLU A 125 26.62 0.51 -4.67
CA GLU A 125 26.44 1.94 -4.86
C GLU A 125 25.04 2.41 -4.48
N ALA A 126 24.04 1.51 -4.60
CA ALA A 126 22.67 1.77 -4.16
C ALA A 126 22.46 1.55 -2.65
N GLY A 127 23.52 1.15 -1.93
CA GLY A 127 23.53 0.96 -0.49
C GLY A 127 23.17 -0.45 -0.02
N PHE A 128 23.10 -1.43 -0.93
CA PHE A 128 22.81 -2.81 -0.56
C PHE A 128 24.08 -3.55 -0.09
N LEU A 129 23.89 -4.46 0.85
CA LEU A 129 24.93 -5.26 1.46
C LEU A 129 24.73 -6.75 1.13
N PRO A 130 25.82 -7.55 1.05
CA PRO A 130 25.71 -9.00 0.92
C PRO A 130 25.02 -9.60 2.14
N ALA A 131 24.01 -10.43 1.92
CA ALA A 131 23.28 -11.15 2.96
C ALA A 131 22.64 -12.43 2.39
N PRO A 132 22.32 -13.43 3.23
CA PRO A 132 21.74 -14.67 2.76
C PRO A 132 20.47 -14.49 1.93
N ALA A 133 20.48 -15.08 0.73
CA ALA A 133 19.38 -15.13 -0.22
C ALA A 133 19.30 -16.52 -0.87
N TYR A 134 18.10 -16.88 -1.34
CA TYR A 134 17.93 -18.09 -2.16
C TYR A 134 18.40 -17.82 -3.58
N VAL A 135 19.40 -18.58 -4.04
CA VAL A 135 20.00 -18.48 -5.37
C VAL A 135 19.97 -19.85 -6.04
N GLY A 136 19.01 -20.08 -6.91
CA GLY A 136 18.89 -21.35 -7.62
C GLY A 136 18.25 -22.47 -6.83
N VAL A 137 18.55 -23.72 -7.18
CA VAL A 137 17.98 -24.95 -6.60
C VAL A 137 19.11 -25.88 -6.15
N GLY A 138 18.92 -26.65 -5.08
CA GLY A 138 19.83 -27.65 -4.56
C GLY A 138 20.49 -27.31 -3.23
N GLU A 139 21.49 -28.11 -2.83
CA GLU A 139 22.14 -28.03 -1.53
C GLU A 139 22.84 -26.66 -1.27
N ASP A 140 23.30 -25.99 -2.31
CA ASP A 140 23.94 -24.67 -2.24
C ASP A 140 22.99 -23.52 -2.59
N SER A 141 21.69 -23.69 -2.33
CA SER A 141 20.65 -22.70 -2.72
C SER A 141 20.68 -21.41 -1.90
N VAL A 142 21.39 -21.34 -0.78
CA VAL A 142 21.53 -20.13 0.03
C VAL A 142 22.94 -19.58 -0.10
N LYS A 143 23.06 -18.35 -0.59
CA LYS A 143 24.32 -17.62 -0.71
C LYS A 143 24.17 -16.19 -0.26
N ASP A 144 25.28 -15.56 0.09
CA ASP A 144 25.30 -14.12 0.33
C ASP A 144 25.23 -13.37 -1.01
N GLU A 145 24.13 -12.66 -1.21
CA GLU A 145 23.86 -11.84 -2.41
C GLU A 145 23.51 -10.41 -2.00
N LEU A 146 23.83 -9.45 -2.86
CA LEU A 146 23.45 -8.06 -2.65
C LEU A 146 21.92 -7.93 -2.57
N GLY A 147 21.44 -7.31 -1.49
CA GLY A 147 20.01 -7.14 -1.27
C GLY A 147 19.29 -8.35 -0.68
N GLY A 148 20.03 -9.32 -0.11
CA GLY A 148 19.41 -10.40 0.68
C GLY A 148 18.47 -9.80 1.74
N GLY A 149 17.18 -10.18 1.69
CA GLY A 149 16.09 -9.58 2.46
C GLY A 149 15.04 -8.84 1.62
N ALA A 150 15.35 -8.42 0.38
CA ALA A 150 14.42 -7.71 -0.50
C ALA A 150 13.13 -8.50 -0.79
N CYS A 151 13.22 -9.82 -0.96
CA CYS A 151 12.05 -10.68 -1.15
C CYS A 151 11.13 -10.75 0.08
N GLN A 152 11.63 -10.51 1.28
CA GLN A 152 10.75 -10.40 2.45
C GLN A 152 9.92 -9.13 2.36
N VAL A 153 10.50 -8.01 1.93
CA VAL A 153 9.77 -6.74 1.77
C VAL A 153 8.72 -6.86 0.66
N SER A 154 9.07 -7.45 -0.50
CA SER A 154 8.10 -7.68 -1.58
C SER A 154 6.98 -8.62 -1.18
N SER A 155 7.26 -9.68 -0.41
CA SER A 155 6.23 -10.60 0.08
C SER A 155 5.31 -9.92 1.10
N THR A 156 5.85 -9.09 1.99
CA THR A 156 5.06 -8.35 2.97
C THR A 156 4.13 -7.35 2.26
N LEU A 157 4.64 -6.61 1.26
CA LEU A 157 3.86 -5.69 0.45
C LEU A 157 2.81 -6.42 -0.40
N TYR A 158 3.17 -7.56 -1.02
CA TYR A 158 2.23 -8.39 -1.75
C TYR A 158 1.07 -8.82 -0.87
N CYS A 159 1.36 -9.32 0.35
CA CYS A 159 0.33 -9.72 1.30
C CYS A 159 -0.58 -8.53 1.68
N ALA A 160 -0.01 -7.36 1.96
CA ALA A 160 -0.79 -6.14 2.22
C ALA A 160 -1.69 -5.77 1.01
N SER A 161 -1.18 -5.94 -0.22
CA SER A 161 -1.94 -5.62 -1.44
C SER A 161 -3.13 -6.54 -1.68
N ILE A 162 -2.99 -7.86 -1.40
CA ILE A 162 -4.12 -8.80 -1.53
C ILE A 162 -5.15 -8.62 -0.41
N PHE A 163 -4.75 -8.15 0.79
CA PHE A 163 -5.68 -7.74 1.83
C PHE A 163 -6.47 -6.48 1.44
N ALA A 164 -5.83 -5.55 0.73
CA ALA A 164 -6.48 -4.34 0.20
C ALA A 164 -7.32 -4.60 -1.06
N PHE A 165 -7.43 -5.84 -1.54
CA PHE A 165 -8.12 -6.22 -2.77
C PHE A 165 -7.60 -5.50 -4.01
N LEU A 166 -6.29 -5.22 -4.06
CA LEU A 166 -5.65 -4.67 -5.26
C LEU A 166 -5.43 -5.78 -6.29
N GLU A 167 -5.46 -5.39 -7.58
CA GLU A 167 -5.29 -6.32 -8.69
C GLU A 167 -3.82 -6.73 -8.83
N THR A 168 -3.50 -8.00 -8.58
CA THR A 168 -2.16 -8.54 -8.83
C THR A 168 -1.90 -8.63 -10.33
N ILE A 169 -0.83 -7.98 -10.81
CA ILE A 169 -0.42 -7.98 -12.22
C ILE A 169 0.71 -8.97 -12.47
N GLU A 170 1.68 -9.05 -11.55
CA GLU A 170 2.83 -9.96 -11.66
C GLU A 170 3.24 -10.42 -10.26
N ARG A 171 3.41 -11.71 -10.08
CA ARG A 171 3.91 -12.32 -8.85
C ARG A 171 4.54 -13.66 -9.18
N THR A 172 5.71 -13.92 -8.62
CA THR A 172 6.37 -15.23 -8.67
C THR A 172 6.61 -15.74 -7.27
N ALA A 173 6.27 -17.01 -6.99
CA ALA A 173 6.58 -17.66 -5.72
C ALA A 173 8.07 -18.00 -5.64
N HIS A 174 8.57 -18.17 -4.39
CA HIS A 174 9.89 -18.77 -4.20
C HIS A 174 9.89 -20.24 -4.60
N VAL A 175 11.06 -20.73 -5.00
CA VAL A 175 11.26 -22.17 -5.26
C VAL A 175 11.21 -22.98 -3.97
N TYR A 176 11.67 -22.39 -2.87
CA TYR A 176 11.64 -22.99 -1.52
C TYR A 176 10.74 -22.19 -0.61
N PRO A 177 10.08 -22.85 0.37
CA PRO A 177 9.28 -22.15 1.35
C PRO A 177 10.13 -21.18 2.15
N VAL A 178 9.58 -19.99 2.32
CA VAL A 178 10.13 -19.01 3.22
C VAL A 178 9.48 -19.13 4.60
N ASN A 179 10.20 -18.74 5.65
CA ASN A 179 9.75 -18.93 7.04
C ASN A 179 9.11 -17.68 7.67
N TYR A 180 8.95 -16.61 6.91
CA TYR A 180 8.46 -15.33 7.40
C TYR A 180 7.03 -15.00 6.93
N ILE A 181 6.46 -15.79 6.01
CA ILE A 181 5.11 -15.58 5.50
C ILE A 181 4.46 -16.93 5.10
N GLN A 182 3.14 -16.95 5.03
CA GLN A 182 2.38 -18.14 4.65
C GLN A 182 2.72 -18.61 3.23
N LEU A 183 2.74 -19.93 3.04
CA LEU A 183 2.84 -20.54 1.71
C LEU A 183 1.74 -20.01 0.77
N GLY A 184 2.14 -19.64 -0.44
CA GLY A 184 1.23 -19.12 -1.47
C GLY A 184 0.97 -17.61 -1.37
N THR A 185 1.48 -16.94 -0.33
CA THR A 185 1.36 -15.46 -0.18
C THR A 185 2.72 -14.76 -0.24
N ASP A 186 3.77 -15.46 -0.60
CA ASP A 186 5.11 -14.91 -0.83
C ASP A 186 5.25 -14.33 -2.25
N ALA A 187 6.22 -13.45 -2.45
CA ALA A 187 6.59 -12.90 -3.75
C ALA A 187 8.10 -12.73 -3.87
N THR A 188 8.71 -13.47 -4.79
CA THR A 188 10.13 -13.32 -5.09
C THR A 188 10.37 -12.21 -6.12
N VAL A 189 11.47 -11.50 -5.96
CA VAL A 189 11.90 -10.42 -6.84
C VAL A 189 13.38 -10.53 -7.16
N THR A 190 13.74 -10.37 -8.44
CA THR A 190 15.13 -10.37 -8.90
C THR A 190 15.34 -9.33 -9.99
N ILE A 191 16.53 -8.73 -10.02
CA ILE A 191 17.06 -7.98 -11.16
C ILE A 191 18.49 -8.50 -11.37
N PRO A 192 18.66 -9.56 -12.15
CA PRO A 192 19.99 -10.13 -12.39
C PRO A 192 20.86 -9.13 -13.17
N GLU A 193 22.15 -9.11 -12.86
CA GLU A 193 23.11 -8.23 -13.57
C GLU A 193 23.31 -8.63 -15.02
N GLU A 194 23.35 -9.95 -15.31
CA GLU A 194 23.51 -10.50 -16.67
C GLU A 194 22.59 -11.70 -16.90
N GLY A 195 21.79 -11.64 -17.95
CA GLY A 195 21.18 -12.80 -18.63
C GLY A 195 20.21 -13.69 -17.85
N GLY A 196 19.82 -13.32 -16.64
CA GLY A 196 18.86 -14.06 -15.82
C GLY A 196 17.42 -13.56 -16.02
N ASN A 197 16.47 -14.31 -15.49
CA ASN A 197 15.06 -13.90 -15.50
C ASN A 197 14.83 -12.79 -14.50
N VAL A 198 14.28 -11.67 -14.96
CA VAL A 198 13.74 -10.63 -14.07
C VAL A 198 12.43 -11.16 -13.51
N MET A 199 12.32 -11.19 -12.19
CA MET A 199 11.06 -11.47 -11.49
C MET A 199 10.67 -10.21 -10.73
N ASP A 200 9.44 -9.76 -10.93
CA ASP A 200 8.91 -8.57 -10.27
C ASP A 200 7.64 -8.88 -9.48
N MET A 201 7.29 -7.99 -8.60
CA MET A 201 6.00 -7.99 -7.93
C MET A 201 5.28 -6.71 -8.30
N LYS A 202 4.16 -6.86 -9.01
CA LYS A 202 3.36 -5.75 -9.53
C LYS A 202 1.90 -5.90 -9.14
N PHE A 203 1.30 -4.79 -8.77
CA PHE A 203 -0.15 -4.69 -8.58
C PHE A 203 -0.67 -3.37 -9.11
N ARG A 204 -1.96 -3.33 -9.45
CA ARG A 204 -2.65 -2.11 -9.91
C ARG A 204 -3.53 -1.57 -8.81
N ASN A 205 -3.57 -0.26 -8.67
CA ASN A 205 -4.64 0.41 -7.95
C ASN A 205 -5.92 0.34 -8.79
N ASN A 206 -6.76 -0.63 -8.51
CA ASN A 206 -8.07 -0.85 -9.13
C ASN A 206 -9.22 -0.14 -8.38
N LYS A 207 -8.88 0.74 -7.43
CA LYS A 207 -9.83 1.57 -6.69
C LYS A 207 -10.16 2.85 -7.44
N ASN A 208 -11.23 3.52 -7.01
CA ASN A 208 -11.62 4.83 -7.56
C ASN A 208 -10.86 5.99 -6.92
N TYR A 209 -10.11 5.74 -5.84
CA TYR A 209 -9.33 6.73 -5.10
C TYR A 209 -7.85 6.36 -5.07
N PRO A 210 -6.95 7.34 -4.87
CA PRO A 210 -5.55 7.06 -4.69
C PRO A 210 -5.28 6.26 -3.41
N ILE A 211 -4.23 5.45 -3.45
CA ILE A 211 -3.72 4.70 -2.30
C ILE A 211 -2.30 5.12 -1.98
N LYS A 212 -1.92 4.97 -0.72
CA LYS A 212 -0.56 5.25 -0.23
C LYS A 212 0.00 4.04 0.48
N ILE A 213 1.23 3.66 0.12
CA ILE A 213 1.98 2.62 0.80
C ILE A 213 2.74 3.26 1.96
N VAL A 214 2.57 2.73 3.16
CA VAL A 214 3.36 3.08 4.34
C VAL A 214 4.15 1.85 4.76
N ALA A 215 5.48 1.97 4.84
CA ALA A 215 6.35 0.86 5.18
C ALA A 215 7.38 1.28 6.23
N TYR A 216 7.47 0.54 7.31
CA TYR A 216 8.37 0.83 8.41
C TYR A 216 8.89 -0.44 9.08
N THR A 217 9.99 -0.31 9.78
CA THR A 217 10.60 -1.38 10.57
C THR A 217 10.64 -0.99 12.04
N GLU A 218 10.38 -1.96 12.90
CA GLU A 218 10.53 -1.82 14.34
C GLU A 218 11.58 -2.83 14.82
N GLU A 219 12.58 -2.34 15.51
CA GLU A 219 13.68 -3.16 16.00
C GLU A 219 13.90 -2.93 17.50
N THR A 220 13.73 -3.98 18.28
CA THR A 220 14.04 -4.06 19.71
C THR A 220 15.07 -5.16 19.93
N GLU A 221 15.56 -5.32 21.15
CA GLU A 221 16.45 -6.45 21.51
C GLU A 221 15.78 -7.81 21.31
N GLU A 222 14.46 -7.87 21.47
CA GLU A 222 13.68 -9.12 21.43
C GLU A 222 13.04 -9.39 20.05
N MET A 223 12.77 -8.35 19.25
CA MET A 223 12.01 -8.48 18.03
C MET A 223 12.46 -7.48 16.95
N LYS A 224 12.59 -7.99 15.72
CA LYS A 224 12.71 -7.16 14.52
C LYS A 224 11.57 -7.49 13.59
N SER A 225 10.82 -6.48 13.18
CA SER A 225 9.66 -6.61 12.31
C SER A 225 9.65 -5.56 11.19
N LEU A 226 9.02 -5.93 10.08
CA LEU A 226 8.68 -5.07 8.97
C LEU A 226 7.16 -5.04 8.86
N THR A 227 6.58 -3.84 8.86
CA THR A 227 5.16 -3.63 8.60
C THR A 227 5.00 -2.85 7.30
N VAL A 228 4.06 -3.30 6.48
CA VAL A 228 3.60 -2.60 5.28
C VAL A 228 2.10 -2.43 5.38
N GLU A 229 1.66 -1.21 5.20
CA GLU A 229 0.27 -0.79 5.24
C GLU A 229 -0.13 -0.13 3.92
N ILE A 230 -1.36 -0.33 3.50
CA ILE A 230 -1.96 0.35 2.35
C ILE A 230 -3.12 1.18 2.86
N TRP A 231 -2.94 2.48 2.78
CA TRP A 231 -3.91 3.48 3.19
C TRP A 231 -4.64 4.06 1.98
N GLY A 232 -5.92 4.37 2.13
CA GLY A 232 -6.73 4.93 1.06
C GLY A 232 -8.08 5.42 1.56
N THR A 233 -9.05 5.43 0.66
CA THR A 233 -10.45 5.74 0.95
C THR A 233 -11.25 4.46 0.76
N LEU A 234 -11.98 4.05 1.78
CA LEU A 234 -12.88 2.90 1.71
C LEU A 234 -14.03 3.14 0.74
N GLU A 235 -14.33 2.13 -0.07
CA GLU A 235 -15.48 2.11 -0.96
C GLU A 235 -16.52 1.12 -0.44
N GLU A 236 -17.79 1.27 -0.84
CA GLU A 236 -18.88 0.38 -0.38
C GLU A 236 -18.63 -1.11 -0.68
N THR A 237 -17.79 -1.39 -1.68
CA THR A 237 -17.40 -2.73 -2.08
C THR A 237 -16.22 -3.31 -1.29
N ASP A 238 -15.53 -2.50 -0.49
CA ASP A 238 -14.33 -2.91 0.21
C ASP A 238 -14.60 -3.69 1.49
N TYR A 239 -13.60 -4.50 1.87
CA TYR A 239 -13.53 -5.20 3.15
C TYR A 239 -12.32 -4.66 3.91
N MET A 240 -12.50 -4.30 5.17
CA MET A 240 -11.44 -3.75 6.00
C MET A 240 -11.01 -4.75 7.08
N PRO A 241 -9.71 -4.96 7.28
CA PRO A 241 -9.21 -5.76 8.38
C PRO A 241 -9.34 -5.01 9.71
N VAL A 242 -9.81 -5.69 10.76
CA VAL A 242 -9.90 -5.13 12.13
C VAL A 242 -8.58 -5.30 12.88
N GLU A 243 -7.90 -6.43 12.71
CA GLU A 243 -6.61 -6.70 13.32
C GLU A 243 -5.73 -7.55 12.41
N PHE A 244 -4.44 -7.21 12.37
CA PHE A 244 -3.41 -7.99 11.69
C PHE A 244 -2.50 -8.62 12.76
N ASP A 245 -2.85 -9.81 13.24
CA ASP A 245 -1.97 -10.58 14.09
C ASP A 245 -1.04 -11.46 13.25
N ASN A 246 0.24 -11.15 13.28
CA ASN A 246 1.27 -11.88 12.56
C ASN A 246 2.31 -12.50 13.50
N THR A 247 1.86 -12.97 14.64
CA THR A 247 2.76 -13.58 15.65
C THR A 247 3.10 -15.04 15.35
N ALA A 248 2.38 -15.68 14.42
CA ALA A 248 2.59 -17.09 14.09
C ALA A 248 3.92 -17.34 13.37
N SER A 249 4.60 -18.41 13.75
CA SER A 249 5.72 -18.97 12.98
C SER A 249 5.16 -19.85 11.86
N TYR A 250 5.56 -19.59 10.62
CA TYR A 250 5.08 -20.35 9.47
C TYR A 250 5.96 -21.59 9.25
N THR A 251 5.33 -22.74 9.14
CA THR A 251 5.95 -24.00 8.77
C THR A 251 5.21 -24.60 7.58
N TRP A 252 5.77 -25.65 6.96
CA TRP A 252 5.12 -26.38 5.88
C TRP A 252 3.72 -26.92 6.24
N ASP A 253 3.46 -27.12 7.52
CA ASP A 253 2.25 -27.80 8.01
C ASP A 253 1.20 -26.83 8.55
N LEU A 254 1.51 -25.52 8.62
CA LEU A 254 0.57 -24.52 9.07
C LEU A 254 -0.31 -24.02 7.92
N VAL A 255 -1.61 -24.24 8.04
CA VAL A 255 -2.63 -23.50 7.31
C VAL A 255 -2.87 -22.22 8.09
N TYR A 256 -2.62 -21.10 7.46
CA TYR A 256 -2.86 -19.80 8.08
C TYR A 256 -4.27 -19.33 7.77
N ASP A 257 -5.13 -19.42 8.77
CA ASP A 257 -6.46 -18.84 8.74
C ASP A 257 -6.39 -17.47 9.40
N ARG A 258 -6.51 -16.42 8.59
CA ARG A 258 -6.65 -15.07 9.12
C ARG A 258 -8.07 -14.60 8.90
N VAL A 259 -8.71 -14.22 9.99
CA VAL A 259 -10.05 -13.67 9.97
C VAL A 259 -9.94 -12.15 10.05
N ILE A 260 -10.56 -11.46 9.10
CA ILE A 260 -10.55 -10.00 9.01
C ILE A 260 -12.00 -9.55 9.03
N GLU A 261 -12.32 -8.61 9.92
CA GLU A 261 -13.67 -8.07 10.05
C GLU A 261 -13.78 -6.73 9.32
N PRO A 262 -14.80 -6.52 8.45
CA PRO A 262 -14.97 -5.29 7.72
C PRO A 262 -15.50 -4.15 8.59
N ALA A 263 -15.06 -2.92 8.31
CA ALA A 263 -15.45 -1.73 9.07
C ALA A 263 -16.79 -1.12 8.66
N TYR A 264 -17.36 -1.53 7.54
CA TYR A 264 -18.65 -0.97 7.09
C TYR A 264 -19.84 -1.57 7.80
N PRO A 265 -20.85 -0.77 8.18
CA PRO A 265 -22.06 -1.27 8.85
C PRO A 265 -22.83 -2.33 8.05
N ASN A 266 -22.84 -2.25 6.72
CA ASN A 266 -23.48 -3.24 5.83
C ASN A 266 -22.66 -4.52 5.65
N ARG A 267 -21.46 -4.57 6.20
CA ARG A 267 -20.52 -5.71 6.16
C ARG A 267 -19.98 -6.08 7.52
N GLU A 268 -20.59 -5.57 8.57
CA GLU A 268 -20.25 -5.95 9.95
C GLU A 268 -20.32 -7.47 10.11
N GLY A 269 -19.29 -8.06 10.69
CA GLY A 269 -19.17 -9.51 10.88
C GLY A 269 -18.73 -10.32 9.64
N TYR A 270 -18.41 -9.65 8.51
CA TYR A 270 -17.76 -10.32 7.38
C TYR A 270 -16.31 -10.69 7.74
N LYS A 271 -15.87 -11.84 7.23
CA LYS A 271 -14.53 -12.39 7.50
C LYS A 271 -13.82 -12.73 6.21
N ILE A 272 -12.53 -12.36 6.12
CA ILE A 272 -11.67 -12.76 5.01
C ILE A 272 -10.74 -13.87 5.50
N LYS A 273 -10.66 -14.93 4.72
CA LYS A 273 -9.81 -16.08 4.97
C LYS A 273 -8.93 -16.36 3.74
N PHE A 274 -7.65 -16.64 3.97
CA PHE A 274 -6.80 -17.23 2.95
C PHE A 274 -6.69 -18.74 3.21
N GLU A 275 -7.32 -19.51 2.33
CA GLU A 275 -7.25 -20.97 2.34
C GLU A 275 -6.23 -21.43 1.32
N THR A 276 -5.29 -22.29 1.74
CA THR A 276 -4.26 -22.82 0.86
C THR A 276 -4.41 -24.34 0.72
N GLU A 277 -4.81 -24.76 -0.47
CA GLU A 277 -4.80 -26.18 -0.85
C GLU A 277 -3.38 -26.63 -1.17
N ARG A 278 -3.02 -27.84 -0.78
CA ARG A 278 -1.67 -28.41 -0.93
C ARG A 278 -1.71 -29.71 -1.70
N PHE A 279 -0.79 -29.82 -2.63
CA PHE A 279 -0.61 -31.01 -3.46
C PHE A 279 0.84 -31.45 -3.39
N SER A 280 1.10 -32.73 -3.11
CA SER A 280 2.43 -33.31 -3.22
C SER A 280 2.72 -33.70 -4.65
N PHE A 281 3.94 -33.51 -5.11
CA PHE A 281 4.41 -33.98 -6.40
C PHE A 281 5.88 -34.43 -6.32
N GLU A 282 6.34 -35.18 -7.30
CA GLU A 282 7.72 -35.56 -7.49
C GLU A 282 8.09 -35.37 -8.96
N ASP A 283 9.18 -34.69 -9.22
CA ASP A 283 9.70 -34.45 -10.56
C ASP A 283 11.22 -34.61 -10.62
N ALA A 284 11.85 -34.18 -11.72
CA ALA A 284 13.30 -34.30 -11.93
C ALA A 284 14.13 -33.48 -10.91
N MET A 285 13.54 -32.52 -10.22
CA MET A 285 14.19 -31.74 -9.16
C MET A 285 13.99 -32.33 -7.76
N GLY A 286 13.14 -33.35 -7.61
CA GLY A 286 12.85 -34.03 -6.36
C GLY A 286 11.40 -33.94 -5.92
N ALA A 287 11.14 -34.28 -4.66
CA ALA A 287 9.82 -34.17 -4.05
C ALA A 287 9.51 -32.71 -3.68
N GLY A 288 8.31 -32.29 -4.01
CA GLY A 288 7.87 -30.92 -3.77
C GLY A 288 6.38 -30.81 -3.41
N ARG A 289 5.97 -29.59 -3.13
CA ARG A 289 4.57 -29.25 -2.90
C ARG A 289 4.15 -28.12 -3.83
N ARG A 290 2.95 -28.21 -4.31
CA ARG A 290 2.23 -27.19 -5.06
C ARG A 290 1.09 -26.68 -4.20
N THR A 291 0.84 -25.38 -4.22
CA THR A 291 -0.25 -24.76 -3.48
C THR A 291 -1.13 -23.93 -4.40
N ILE A 292 -2.42 -23.95 -4.12
CA ILE A 292 -3.40 -23.03 -4.68
C ILE A 292 -3.96 -22.25 -3.50
N THR A 293 -3.89 -20.93 -3.53
CA THR A 293 -4.36 -20.08 -2.44
C THR A 293 -5.62 -19.36 -2.86
N HIS A 294 -6.66 -19.52 -2.06
CA HIS A 294 -7.96 -18.88 -2.22
C HIS A 294 -8.06 -17.69 -1.26
N ARG A 295 -8.66 -16.60 -1.72
CA ARG A 295 -9.20 -15.54 -0.87
C ARG A 295 -10.70 -15.77 -0.75
N GLU A 296 -11.14 -16.11 0.44
CA GLU A 296 -12.53 -16.39 0.75
C GLU A 296 -13.11 -15.27 1.63
N VAL A 297 -14.33 -14.83 1.35
CA VAL A 297 -15.04 -13.88 2.20
C VAL A 297 -16.33 -14.51 2.67
N TYR A 298 -16.58 -14.44 3.96
CA TYR A 298 -17.76 -14.94 4.63
C TYR A 298 -18.57 -13.77 5.19
N ASN A 299 -19.90 -13.81 5.06
CA ASN A 299 -20.79 -12.83 5.67
C ASN A 299 -20.99 -13.10 7.18
N SER A 300 -21.75 -12.23 7.86
CA SER A 300 -22.06 -12.37 9.29
C SER A 300 -22.87 -13.63 9.64
N ALA A 301 -23.54 -14.25 8.67
CA ALA A 301 -24.23 -15.53 8.83
C ALA A 301 -23.30 -16.75 8.65
N GLY A 302 -22.03 -16.52 8.29
CA GLY A 302 -21.05 -17.58 8.01
C GLY A 302 -21.17 -18.18 6.61
N GLU A 303 -21.90 -17.54 5.71
CA GLU A 303 -22.02 -17.99 4.32
C GLU A 303 -20.87 -17.44 3.50
N LYS A 304 -20.23 -18.28 2.68
CA LYS A 304 -19.17 -17.84 1.75
C LYS A 304 -19.80 -17.01 0.63
N VAL A 305 -19.46 -15.72 0.56
CA VAL A 305 -19.96 -14.76 -0.43
C VAL A 305 -18.96 -14.44 -1.53
N LEU A 306 -17.67 -14.75 -1.32
CA LEU A 306 -16.62 -14.67 -2.31
C LEU A 306 -15.68 -15.86 -2.15
N ASP A 307 -15.25 -16.42 -3.27
CA ASP A 307 -14.19 -17.42 -3.35
C ASP A 307 -13.43 -17.18 -4.64
N GLU A 308 -12.19 -16.71 -4.51
CA GLU A 308 -11.36 -16.46 -5.67
C GLU A 308 -9.95 -17.01 -5.47
N ILE A 309 -9.42 -17.58 -6.54
CA ILE A 309 -8.04 -18.07 -6.55
C ILE A 309 -7.12 -16.88 -6.73
N LEU A 310 -6.16 -16.72 -5.82
CA LEU A 310 -5.12 -15.71 -5.93
C LEU A 310 -4.17 -16.03 -7.08
N ASN A 311 -3.76 -15.01 -7.80
CA ASN A 311 -2.82 -15.10 -8.92
C ASN A 311 -3.28 -16.02 -10.07
N PRO A 312 -4.46 -15.79 -10.65
CA PRO A 312 -4.82 -16.45 -11.89
C PRO A 312 -3.79 -16.10 -12.99
N THR A 313 -3.47 -17.05 -13.84
CA THR A 313 -2.60 -16.75 -15.00
C THR A 313 -3.29 -15.76 -15.93
N ILE A 314 -2.67 -14.61 -16.13
CA ILE A 314 -3.23 -13.51 -16.94
C ILE A 314 -3.43 -13.95 -18.41
N SER A 315 -2.64 -14.89 -18.93
CA SER A 315 -2.68 -15.29 -20.33
C SER A 315 -3.67 -16.40 -20.66
N THR A 316 -4.13 -17.20 -19.71
CA THR A 316 -4.94 -18.40 -19.96
C THR A 316 -6.20 -18.53 -19.13
N GLY A 317 -6.40 -17.67 -18.14
CA GLY A 317 -7.52 -17.77 -17.18
C GLY A 317 -7.40 -18.93 -16.19
N TYR A 318 -6.23 -19.59 -16.13
CA TYR A 318 -5.94 -20.61 -15.13
C TYR A 318 -5.24 -20.01 -13.92
N ALA A 319 -5.45 -20.62 -12.76
CA ALA A 319 -4.72 -20.28 -11.55
C ALA A 319 -3.21 -20.55 -11.70
N MET A 320 -2.36 -19.65 -11.23
CA MET A 320 -0.93 -19.93 -11.09
C MET A 320 -0.71 -20.79 -9.84
N ASP A 321 -0.23 -22.00 -10.07
CA ASP A 321 0.20 -22.85 -8.98
C ASP A 321 1.52 -22.36 -8.38
N THR A 322 1.62 -22.44 -7.06
CA THR A 322 2.84 -22.16 -6.33
C THR A 322 3.57 -23.45 -6.02
N TYR A 323 4.83 -23.54 -6.42
CA TYR A 323 5.66 -24.75 -6.26
C TYR A 323 6.71 -24.53 -5.18
N TYR A 324 6.86 -25.53 -4.30
CA TYR A 324 7.89 -25.56 -3.26
C TYR A 324 8.55 -26.94 -3.26
N TYR A 325 9.86 -26.98 -3.30
CA TYR A 325 10.64 -28.20 -3.20
C TYR A 325 11.11 -28.44 -1.76
N HIS A 326 11.20 -29.71 -1.37
CA HIS A 326 11.82 -30.10 -0.12
C HIS A 326 13.34 -30.18 -0.29
N ASN A 327 14.08 -29.63 0.67
CA ASN A 327 15.53 -29.88 0.80
C ASN A 327 15.76 -31.21 1.47
#